data_85106ee3537db638bd1a4dc51ec97afd
#
_entry.id   85106ee3537db638bd1a4dc51ec97afd
#
_cell.length_a   1.000
_cell.length_b   1.000
_cell.length_c   1.000
_cell.angle_alpha   90.00
_cell.angle_beta   90.00
_cell.angle_gamma   90.00
#
_symmetry.space_group_name_H-M   'P 1'
#
loop_
_entity.id
_entity.type
_entity.pdbx_description
1 polymer ?
#
loop_
_entity_poly.entity_id
_entity_poly.type
_entity_poly.pdbx_seq_one_letter_code
_entity_poly.pdbx_strand_id
1 'polypeptide(L)' 'MDIRKCNCCGKELKIEQGIEKEDVLTIVKDWGYFSGKDMERHQFTICEACYDKWVSEFQIPPKVEERTEAL' A
#
# COMPACT_ATOMS: atom_id res chain seq x y z
N MET A 1 -8.08 12.08 15.91
CA MET A 1 -7.94 12.51 14.54
C MET A 1 -6.81 11.75 13.90
N ASP A 2 -7.14 10.96 12.90
CA ASP A 2 -6.16 10.07 12.32
C ASP A 2 -5.54 10.69 11.09
N ILE A 3 -4.31 11.09 11.23
CA ILE A 3 -3.55 11.58 10.09
C ILE A 3 -2.73 10.42 9.59
N ARG A 4 -3.03 9.99 8.37
CA ARG A 4 -2.25 8.94 7.74
C ARG A 4 -1.25 9.57 6.81
N LYS A 5 -0.07 9.02 6.82
CA LYS A 5 0.98 9.49 5.94
C LYS A 5 1.54 8.33 5.15
N CYS A 6 1.96 8.64 3.94
CA CYS A 6 2.63 7.66 3.11
C CYS A 6 3.95 7.29 3.76
N ASN A 7 4.17 6.02 4.00
CA ASN A 7 5.41 5.58 4.64
C ASN A 7 6.62 5.75 3.72
N CYS A 8 6.39 5.94 2.44
CA CYS A 8 7.48 6.07 1.49
C CYS A 8 7.93 7.52 1.32
N CYS A 9 7.01 8.43 1.06
CA CYS A 9 7.37 9.81 0.78
C CYS A 9 6.97 10.77 1.89
N GLY A 10 6.22 10.32 2.88
CA GLY A 10 5.83 11.16 4.00
C GLY A 10 4.66 12.09 3.73
N LYS A 11 4.05 11.98 2.57
CA LYS A 11 2.94 12.84 2.21
C LYS A 11 1.73 12.53 3.09
N GLU A 12 1.01 13.57 3.46
CA GLU A 12 -0.22 13.39 4.22
C GLU A 12 -1.30 12.87 3.29
N LEU A 13 -1.98 11.83 3.73
CA LEU A 13 -3.07 11.24 2.98
C LEU A 13 -4.38 11.84 3.48
N LYS A 14 -5.22 12.24 2.54
CA LYS A 14 -6.44 12.94 2.89
C LYS A 14 -7.50 11.97 3.36
N ILE A 15 -7.97 12.21 4.57
CA ILE A 15 -9.08 11.46 5.14
C ILE A 15 -10.10 12.47 5.59
N GLU A 16 -11.28 12.41 5.02
CA GLU A 16 -12.38 13.30 5.41
C GLU A 16 -13.54 12.48 5.90
N GLN A 17 -14.00 12.81 7.10
CA GLN A 17 -15.16 12.12 7.68
C GLN A 17 -14.99 10.62 7.70
N GLY A 18 -13.77 10.16 7.97
CA GLY A 18 -13.49 8.75 8.02
C GLY A 18 -13.35 8.08 6.65
N ILE A 19 -13.43 8.86 5.57
CA ILE A 19 -13.33 8.32 4.22
C ILE A 19 -12.04 8.81 3.59
N GLU A 20 -11.28 7.88 3.03
CA GLU A 20 -10.06 8.23 2.35
C GLU A 20 -10.40 8.87 1.01
N LYS A 21 -9.87 10.06 0.77
CA LYS A 21 -10.12 10.79 -0.46
C LYS A 21 -9.12 10.47 -1.55
N GLU A 22 -8.07 9.78 -1.21
CA GLU A 22 -7.08 9.32 -2.18
C GLU A 22 -6.92 7.84 -2.04
N ASP A 23 -6.73 7.19 -3.17
CA ASP A 23 -6.45 5.76 -3.13
C ASP A 23 -5.07 5.53 -2.56
N VAL A 24 -4.99 4.58 -1.66
CA VAL A 24 -3.73 4.23 -1.04
C VAL A 24 -3.61 2.72 -1.01
N LEU A 25 -2.40 2.25 -0.85
CA LEU A 25 -2.14 0.83 -0.71
C LEU A 25 -1.68 0.56 0.70
N THR A 26 -2.42 -0.28 1.39
CA THR A 26 -2.05 -0.69 2.73
C THR A 26 -1.59 -2.14 2.67
N ILE A 27 -0.40 -2.39 3.16
CA ILE A 27 0.19 -3.72 3.13
C ILE A 27 0.42 -4.18 4.56
N VAL A 28 -0.05 -5.39 4.83
CA VAL A 28 0.17 -6.04 6.11
C VAL A 28 0.78 -7.40 5.83
N LYS A 29 1.90 -7.69 6.46
CA LYS A 29 2.58 -8.95 6.25
C LYS A 29 3.00 -9.54 7.58
N ASP A 30 2.52 -10.73 7.84
CA ASP A 30 2.98 -11.53 8.97
C ASP A 30 4.09 -12.44 8.49
N TRP A 31 5.30 -12.18 8.97
CA TRP A 31 6.45 -12.95 8.53
C TRP A 31 6.43 -14.32 9.19
N GLY A 32 6.77 -15.31 8.41
CA GLY A 32 6.62 -16.67 8.85
C GLY A 32 7.89 -17.26 9.43
N TYR A 33 7.77 -18.53 9.67
CA TYR A 33 8.76 -19.31 10.37
C TYR A 33 10.12 -19.31 9.69
N PHE A 34 10.11 -19.33 8.35
CA PHE A 34 11.36 -19.45 7.61
C PHE A 34 11.93 -18.10 7.22
N SER A 35 11.30 -17.03 7.68
CA SER A 35 11.78 -15.70 7.43
C SER A 35 12.74 -15.29 8.54
N GLY A 36 13.69 -14.43 8.21
CA GLY A 36 14.53 -13.85 9.24
C GLY A 36 13.80 -12.94 10.19
N LYS A 37 12.51 -12.66 9.88
CA LYS A 37 11.68 -11.77 10.69
C LYS A 37 10.54 -12.56 11.35
N ASP A 38 10.86 -13.75 11.79
CA ASP A 38 9.88 -14.61 12.41
C ASP A 38 9.15 -13.89 13.54
N MET A 39 7.81 -14.04 13.54
CA MET A 39 6.93 -13.46 14.54
C MET A 39 6.81 -11.94 14.47
N GLU A 40 7.25 -11.33 13.38
CA GLU A 40 7.07 -9.89 13.19
C GLU A 40 5.95 -9.65 12.20
N ARG A 41 5.18 -8.61 12.48
CA ARG A 41 4.16 -8.13 11.54
C ARG A 41 4.59 -6.77 11.04
N HIS A 42 4.70 -6.64 9.74
CA HIS A 42 5.05 -5.37 9.14
C HIS A 42 3.83 -4.79 8.44
N GLN A 43 3.60 -3.52 8.65
CA GLN A 43 2.44 -2.85 8.12
C GLN A 43 2.84 -1.46 7.66
N PHE A 44 2.40 -1.10 6.45
CA PHE A 44 2.68 0.24 5.97
C PHE A 44 1.66 0.62 4.91
N THR A 45 1.58 1.92 4.65
CA THR A 45 0.67 2.49 3.67
C THR A 45 1.47 3.38 2.73
N ILE A 46 1.20 3.27 1.44
CA ILE A 46 1.86 4.11 0.45
C ILE A 46 0.80 4.75 -0.45
N CYS A 47 1.12 5.93 -0.95
CA CYS A 47 0.22 6.61 -1.86
C CYS A 47 0.37 6.02 -3.27
N GLU A 48 -0.57 6.38 -4.13
CA GLU A 48 -0.59 5.82 -5.48
C GLU A 48 0.67 6.17 -6.27
N ALA A 49 1.15 7.39 -6.11
CA ALA A 49 2.35 7.80 -6.82
C ALA A 49 3.56 6.97 -6.41
N CYS A 50 3.67 6.67 -5.14
CA CYS A 50 4.76 5.82 -4.66
C CYS A 50 4.60 4.39 -5.13
N TYR A 51 3.36 3.93 -5.20
CA TYR A 51 3.09 2.61 -5.72
C TYR A 51 3.54 2.49 -7.18
N ASP A 52 3.18 3.49 -7.99
CA ASP A 52 3.57 3.47 -9.39
C ASP A 52 5.08 3.46 -9.55
N LYS A 53 5.76 4.26 -8.76
CA LYS A 53 7.21 4.31 -8.82
C LYS A 53 7.81 2.97 -8.40
N TRP A 54 7.24 2.37 -7.38
CA TRP A 54 7.72 1.11 -6.85
C TRP A 54 7.62 0.00 -7.88
N VAL A 55 6.44 -0.16 -8.47
CA VAL A 55 6.24 -1.26 -9.41
C VAL A 55 7.00 -1.03 -10.71
N SER A 56 7.32 0.21 -11.03
CA SER A 56 8.09 0.49 -12.24
C SER A 56 9.51 -0.06 -12.13
N GLU A 57 9.97 -0.35 -10.92
CA GLU A 57 11.29 -0.90 -10.69
C GLU A 57 11.29 -2.42 -10.61
N PHE A 58 10.13 -3.02 -10.75
CA PHE A 58 10.04 -4.48 -10.71
C PHE A 58 10.65 -5.06 -11.97
N GLN A 59 11.41 -6.12 -11.81
CA GLN A 59 11.90 -6.87 -12.98
C GLN A 59 10.75 -7.52 -13.71
N ILE A 60 9.79 -8.03 -12.95
CA ILE A 60 8.60 -8.64 -13.51
C ILE A 60 7.44 -7.79 -13.06
N PRO A 61 6.76 -7.09 -13.99
CA PRO A 61 5.68 -6.20 -13.60
C PRO A 61 4.53 -6.97 -12.94
N PRO A 62 3.76 -6.29 -12.12
CA PRO A 62 2.63 -6.94 -11.50
C PRO A 62 1.58 -7.29 -12.52
N LYS A 63 0.82 -8.34 -12.22
CA LYS A 63 -0.28 -8.71 -13.08
C LYS A 63 -1.42 -7.72 -12.88
N VAL A 64 -1.84 -7.11 -13.98
CA VAL A 64 -2.92 -6.13 -13.93
C VAL A 64 -4.12 -6.73 -14.64
N GLU A 65 -5.23 -6.77 -13.94
CA GLU A 65 -6.46 -7.26 -14.53
C GLU A 65 -7.49 -6.15 -14.50
N GLU A 66 -8.08 -5.89 -15.64
CA GLU A 66 -9.15 -4.92 -15.70
C GLU A 66 -10.44 -5.59 -15.26
N ARG A 67 -11.06 -4.99 -14.28
CA ARG A 67 -12.34 -5.48 -13.84
C ARG A 67 -13.41 -4.75 -14.61
N THR A 68 -14.09 -5.47 -15.45
CA THR A 68 -15.30 -4.95 -16.02
C THR A 68 -16.41 -5.34 -15.06
N GLU A 69 -16.71 -4.44 -14.21
CA GLU A 69 -17.76 -4.70 -13.26
C GLU A 69 -19.06 -4.34 -13.89
N ALA A 70 -19.78 -5.34 -14.26
CA ALA A 70 -21.14 -5.11 -14.70
C ALA A 70 -21.99 -5.04 -13.45
N LEU A 71 -22.35 -3.90 -13.11
CA LEU A 71 -23.21 -3.75 -11.93
C LEU A 71 -24.66 -3.69 -12.30
#